data_452182a5117317b353cd6b1f8b85df6d
#
_entry.id   452182a5117317b353cd6b1f8b85df6d
#
_cell.length_a   1.000
_cell.length_b   1.000
_cell.length_c   1.000
_cell.angle_alpha   90.00
_cell.angle_beta   90.00
_cell.angle_gamma   90.00
#
_symmetry.space_group_name_H-M   'P 1'
#
loop_
_entity.id
_entity.type
_entity.pdbx_description
1 polymer ?
#
loop_
_entity_poly.entity_id
_entity_poly.type
_entity_poly.pdbx_seq_one_letter_code
_entity_poly.pdbx_strand_id
1 'polypeptide(L)'
;MKGKTAAGGGAICAIAVMITIVMGNGNVRTNQAGLELIGNAEGCRRDPYKCPAGVWTDGIGNTHGVTPGVRKTDQQIAADWEKNILIAERCINQHFRGKDMPDNA
;
A
#
# COMPACT_ATOMS: atom_id res chain seq x y z
N MET A 1 0.01 14.91 24.20
CA MET A 1 -0.04 15.04 23.57
C MET A 1 -0.35 14.71 23.05
N LYS A 2 -0.39 14.58 23.19
CA LYS A 2 -0.67 14.37 22.59
C LYS A 2 -0.92 14.55 21.62
N GLY A 3 -1.20 15.07 21.82
CA GLY A 3 -1.69 15.48 20.66
C GLY A 3 -0.91 15.32 19.57
N LYS A 4 -0.02 15.36 19.72
CA LYS A 4 0.64 15.21 18.73
C LYS A 4 0.42 14.30 17.95
N THR A 5 0.15 13.57 18.44
CA THR A 5 -0.24 12.59 17.75
C THR A 5 -1.09 12.98 16.75
N ALA A 6 -1.90 13.71 17.08
CA ALA A 6 -2.81 14.08 16.14
C ALA A 6 -2.15 14.78 15.04
N ALA A 7 -1.21 15.52 15.36
CA ALA A 7 -0.58 16.25 14.36
C ALA A 7 0.00 15.35 13.36
N GLY A 8 0.74 14.45 13.81
CA GLY A 8 1.33 13.54 12.90
C GLY A 8 0.30 12.83 12.15
N GLY A 9 -0.74 12.50 12.82
CA GLY A 9 -1.78 11.77 12.19
C GLY A 9 -2.46 12.52 11.09
N GLY A 10 -2.22 13.81 10.99
CA GLY A 10 -2.86 14.57 9.96
C GLY A 10 -2.49 14.09 8.58
N ALA A 11 -1.24 14.17 8.24
CA ALA A 11 -0.79 13.89 6.89
C ALA A 11 -0.22 12.50 6.73
N ILE A 12 0.34 11.95 7.78
CA ILE A 12 1.05 10.68 7.73
C ILE A 12 0.24 9.59 8.41
N CYS A 13 0.27 8.41 7.88
CA CYS A 13 -0.42 7.29 8.47
C CYS A 13 0.57 6.23 8.91
N ALA A 14 0.12 5.31 9.75
CA ALA A 14 0.98 4.29 10.33
C ALA A 14 0.97 3.03 9.48
N ILE A 15 2.13 2.66 8.96
CA ILE A 15 2.28 1.45 8.17
C ILE A 15 1.82 0.22 8.97
N ALA A 16 2.17 0.17 10.27
CA ALA A 16 1.80 -0.97 11.10
C ALA A 16 0.30 -1.19 11.16
N VAL A 17 -0.47 -0.11 11.20
CA VAL A 17 -1.92 -0.21 11.20
C VAL A 17 -2.42 -0.78 9.88
N MET A 18 -1.84 -0.33 8.79
CA MET A 18 -2.24 -0.80 7.47
C MET A 18 -1.91 -2.28 7.30
N ILE A 19 -0.76 -2.71 7.80
CA ILE A 19 -0.38 -4.11 7.75
C ILE A 19 -1.39 -4.96 8.53
N THR A 20 -1.78 -4.49 9.70
CA THR A 20 -2.75 -5.20 10.53
C THR A 20 -4.07 -5.38 9.78
N ILE A 21 -4.54 -4.35 9.11
CA ILE A 21 -5.79 -4.41 8.37
C ILE A 21 -5.67 -5.39 7.19
N VAL A 22 -4.60 -5.24 6.41
CA VAL A 22 -4.41 -6.08 5.23
C VAL A 22 -4.25 -7.54 5.61
N MET A 23 -3.45 -7.82 6.63
CA MET A 23 -3.26 -9.21 7.07
C MET A 23 -4.54 -9.78 7.67
N GLY A 24 -5.31 -8.95 8.36
CA GLY A 24 -6.57 -9.37 8.92
C GLY A 24 -7.57 -9.81 7.86
N ASN A 25 -7.48 -9.24 6.67
CA ASN A 25 -8.38 -9.62 5.58
C ASN A 25 -8.02 -10.97 4.97
N GLY A 26 -6.76 -11.39 5.11
CA GLY A 26 -6.35 -12.72 4.67
C GLY A 26 -6.28 -12.94 3.17
N ASN A 27 -6.23 -11.90 2.37
CA ASN A 27 -6.26 -12.03 0.92
C ASN A 27 -4.89 -11.99 0.26
N VAL A 28 -3.90 -11.38 0.92
CA VAL A 28 -2.56 -11.26 0.32
C VAL A 28 -1.66 -12.40 0.78
N ARG A 29 -0.76 -12.81 -0.07
CA ARG A 29 0.20 -13.86 0.24
C ARG A 29 1.48 -13.32 0.84
N THR A 30 1.77 -12.06 0.60
CA THR A 30 2.96 -11.43 1.14
C THR A 30 2.90 -11.46 2.66
N ASN A 31 3.98 -11.91 3.30
CA ASN A 31 3.98 -12.01 4.75
C ASN A 31 4.27 -10.65 5.38
N GLN A 32 4.21 -10.62 6.72
CA GLN A 32 4.37 -9.37 7.44
C GLN A 32 5.70 -8.69 7.13
N ALA A 33 6.78 -9.44 7.07
CA ALA A 33 8.10 -8.86 6.79
C ALA A 33 8.13 -8.21 5.42
N GLY A 34 7.51 -8.85 4.43
CA GLY A 34 7.43 -8.29 3.08
C GLY A 34 6.58 -7.04 3.05
N LEU A 35 5.47 -7.04 3.78
CA LEU A 35 4.61 -5.86 3.84
C LEU A 35 5.32 -4.69 4.52
N GLU A 36 6.10 -4.97 5.57
CA GLU A 36 6.89 -3.94 6.22
C GLU A 36 7.92 -3.34 5.27
N LEU A 37 8.57 -4.18 4.53
CA LEU A 37 9.58 -3.73 3.58
C LEU A 37 8.95 -2.82 2.52
N ILE A 38 7.87 -3.25 1.93
CA ILE A 38 7.19 -2.49 0.89
C ILE A 38 6.61 -1.20 1.48
N GLY A 39 5.92 -1.32 2.58
CA GLY A 39 5.26 -0.17 3.20
C GLY A 39 6.25 0.90 3.62
N ASN A 40 7.36 0.49 4.21
CA ASN A 40 8.35 1.46 4.65
C ASN A 40 9.07 2.11 3.47
N ALA A 41 9.23 1.39 2.38
CA ALA A 41 9.85 1.95 1.18
C ALA A 41 8.95 2.99 0.53
N GLU A 42 7.64 2.76 0.53
CA GLU A 42 6.69 3.68 -0.10
C GLU A 42 6.25 4.81 0.83
N GLY A 43 6.21 4.54 2.12
CA GLY A 43 5.67 5.50 3.07
C GLY A 43 4.15 5.48 3.05
N CYS A 44 3.54 6.20 3.98
CA CYS A 44 2.07 6.25 4.06
C CYS A 44 1.62 7.69 4.26
N ARG A 45 0.79 8.19 3.36
CA ARG A 45 0.28 9.56 3.40
C ARG A 45 -1.23 9.59 3.24
N ARG A 46 -1.90 10.26 4.15
CA ARG A 46 -3.35 10.40 4.05
C ARG A 46 -3.75 11.42 3.00
N ASP A 47 -2.97 12.47 2.89
CA ASP A 47 -3.26 13.54 1.95
C ASP A 47 -2.54 13.30 0.64
N PRO A 48 -3.20 13.52 -0.47
CA PRO A 48 -2.56 13.34 -1.78
C PRO A 48 -1.41 14.31 -1.99
N TYR A 49 -0.40 13.86 -2.70
CA TYR A 49 0.74 14.68 -3.06
C TYR A 49 1.21 14.28 -4.44
N LYS A 50 1.97 15.17 -5.09
CA LYS A 50 2.55 14.83 -6.39
C LYS A 50 3.93 14.25 -6.16
N CYS A 51 4.19 13.09 -6.74
CA CYS A 51 5.52 12.51 -6.68
C CYS A 51 6.41 13.26 -7.67
N PRO A 52 7.73 13.03 -7.64
CA PRO A 52 8.66 13.74 -8.54
C PRO A 52 8.29 13.62 -10.00
N ALA A 53 7.64 12.56 -10.40
CA ALA A 53 7.22 12.40 -11.79
C ALA A 53 5.93 13.16 -12.11
N GLY A 54 5.37 13.86 -11.16
CA GLY A 54 4.17 14.65 -11.38
C GLY A 54 2.87 13.87 -11.28
N VAL A 55 2.93 12.66 -10.74
CA VAL A 55 1.73 11.83 -10.60
C VAL A 55 1.16 11.99 -9.20
N TRP A 56 -0.15 12.22 -9.13
CA TRP A 56 -0.83 12.32 -7.84
C TRP A 56 -0.82 10.97 -7.14
N THR A 57 -0.40 10.97 -5.89
CA THR A 57 -0.18 9.75 -5.11
C THR A 57 -0.77 9.93 -3.71
N ASP A 58 -1.33 8.87 -3.14
CA ASP A 58 -1.76 8.90 -1.75
C ASP A 58 -1.53 7.52 -1.11
N GLY A 59 -1.92 7.40 0.13
CA GLY A 59 -1.78 6.15 0.86
C GLY A 59 -0.36 5.63 0.81
N ILE A 60 -0.23 4.37 0.52
CA ILE A 60 1.07 3.72 0.41
C ILE A 60 1.40 3.58 -1.08
N GLY A 61 1.90 4.66 -1.65
CA GLY A 61 2.30 4.68 -3.04
C GLY A 61 1.17 4.46 -4.04
N ASN A 62 -0.06 4.73 -3.65
CA ASN A 62 -1.21 4.50 -4.51
C ASN A 62 -1.36 5.64 -5.52
N THR A 63 -1.52 5.29 -6.79
CA THR A 63 -1.70 6.29 -7.86
C THR A 63 -3.04 6.16 -8.57
N HIS A 64 -3.89 5.23 -8.11
CA HIS A 64 -5.20 5.02 -8.72
C HIS A 64 -6.30 5.60 -7.83
N GLY A 65 -7.21 6.32 -8.43
CA GLY A 65 -8.34 6.87 -7.68
C GLY A 65 -7.92 7.95 -6.70
N VAL A 66 -6.85 8.67 -6.99
CA VAL A 66 -6.38 9.74 -6.13
C VAL A 66 -7.09 11.04 -6.49
N THR A 67 -7.71 11.66 -5.50
CA THR A 67 -8.38 12.95 -5.71
C THR A 67 -7.66 14.02 -4.89
N PRO A 68 -7.06 15.01 -5.54
CA PRO A 68 -6.37 16.08 -4.81
C PRO A 68 -7.31 16.73 -3.80
N GLY A 69 -6.79 16.96 -2.61
CA GLY A 69 -7.57 17.58 -1.56
C GLY A 69 -8.42 16.65 -0.72
N VAL A 70 -8.49 15.37 -1.10
CA VAL A 70 -9.30 14.40 -0.37
C VAL A 70 -8.40 13.52 0.50
N ARG A 71 -8.61 13.57 1.80
CA ARG A 71 -7.89 12.77 2.77
C ARG A 71 -8.57 11.41 2.92
N LYS A 72 -7.80 10.34 2.87
CA LYS A 72 -8.36 8.99 2.97
C LYS A 72 -8.29 8.45 4.39
N THR A 73 -9.25 7.59 4.71
CA THR A 73 -9.29 6.91 6.00
C THR A 73 -8.33 5.74 5.98
N ASP A 74 -8.05 5.16 7.15
CA ASP A 74 -7.19 4.00 7.25
C ASP A 74 -7.74 2.85 6.43
N GLN A 75 -9.05 2.62 6.47
CA GLN A 75 -9.65 1.54 5.71
C GLN A 75 -9.50 1.75 4.21
N GLN A 76 -9.65 2.97 3.76
CA GLN A 76 -9.49 3.27 2.34
C GLN A 76 -8.06 3.06 1.89
N ILE A 77 -7.10 3.52 2.69
CA ILE A 77 -5.68 3.37 2.39
C ILE A 77 -5.30 1.89 2.35
N ALA A 78 -5.77 1.13 3.34
CA ALA A 78 -5.47 -0.30 3.41
C ALA A 78 -6.10 -1.03 2.21
N ALA A 79 -7.31 -0.66 1.84
CA ALA A 79 -7.99 -1.27 0.71
C ALA A 79 -7.25 -1.00 -0.61
N ASP A 80 -6.81 0.24 -0.80
CA ASP A 80 -6.04 0.59 -1.99
C ASP A 80 -4.73 -0.18 -2.03
N TRP A 81 -4.05 -0.26 -0.89
CA TRP A 81 -2.77 -0.95 -0.80
C TRP A 81 -2.96 -2.44 -1.08
N GLU A 82 -3.96 -3.04 -0.46
CA GLU A 82 -4.24 -4.46 -0.66
C GLU A 82 -4.49 -4.74 -2.15
N LYS A 83 -5.28 -3.91 -2.80
CA LYS A 83 -5.57 -4.06 -4.21
C LYS A 83 -4.29 -4.01 -5.03
N ASN A 84 -3.41 -3.06 -4.72
CA ASN A 84 -2.16 -2.91 -5.44
C ASN A 84 -1.21 -4.10 -5.19
N ILE A 85 -1.20 -4.62 -3.97
CA ILE A 85 -0.40 -5.79 -3.64
C ILE A 85 -0.91 -7.01 -4.41
N LEU A 86 -2.24 -7.18 -4.46
CA LEU A 86 -2.81 -8.30 -5.18
C LEU A 86 -2.49 -8.26 -6.65
N ILE A 87 -2.50 -7.06 -7.24
CA ILE A 87 -2.12 -6.90 -8.64
C ILE A 87 -0.67 -7.32 -8.84
N ALA A 88 0.21 -6.89 -7.94
CA ALA A 88 1.63 -7.23 -8.03
C ALA A 88 1.85 -8.73 -7.84
N GLU A 89 1.16 -9.33 -6.88
CA GLU A 89 1.29 -10.78 -6.65
C GLU A 89 0.82 -11.57 -7.87
N ARG A 90 -0.26 -11.13 -8.47
CA ARG A 90 -0.78 -11.79 -9.66
C ARG A 90 0.19 -11.68 -10.83
N CYS A 91 0.78 -10.52 -10.99
CA CYS A 91 1.75 -10.28 -12.04
C CYS A 91 2.97 -11.18 -11.89
N ILE A 92 3.48 -11.29 -10.67
CA ILE A 92 4.63 -12.14 -10.39
C ILE A 92 4.30 -13.61 -10.69
N ASN A 93 3.15 -14.06 -10.23
CA ASN A 93 2.72 -15.42 -10.47
C ASN A 93 2.63 -15.74 -11.95
N GLN A 94 2.04 -14.84 -12.71
CA GLN A 94 1.90 -15.04 -14.14
C GLN A 94 3.26 -15.06 -14.83
N HIS A 95 4.15 -14.20 -14.39
CA HIS A 95 5.48 -14.14 -14.97
C HIS A 95 6.23 -15.44 -14.75
N PHE A 96 6.24 -15.94 -13.52
CA PHE A 96 6.91 -17.18 -13.21
C PHE A 96 6.31 -18.35 -13.96
N ARG A 97 4.99 -18.45 -13.97
CA ARG A 97 4.36 -19.57 -14.66
C ARG A 97 4.61 -19.54 -16.15
N GLY A 98 4.68 -18.37 -16.72
CA GLY A 98 4.84 -18.25 -18.15
C GLY A 98 6.26 -18.38 -18.63
N LYS A 99 7.22 -18.17 -17.73
CA LYS A 99 8.59 -18.13 -18.12
C LYS A 99 9.51 -19.07 -17.38
N ASP A 100 9.46 -18.96 -16.08
CA ASP A 100 10.40 -19.64 -15.23
C ASP A 100 9.90 -20.92 -14.64
N MET A 101 8.68 -21.27 -14.92
CA MET A 101 8.11 -22.48 -14.40
C MET A 101 7.72 -23.34 -15.57
N PRO A 102 8.68 -23.83 -16.31
CA PRO A 102 8.32 -24.61 -17.45
C PRO A 102 7.77 -25.90 -16.94
N ASP A 103 7.70 -26.83 -17.75
CA ASP A 103 7.06 -28.00 -17.46
C ASP A 103 7.25 -28.60 -16.18
N ASN A 104 8.34 -28.45 -15.62
CA ASN A 104 8.57 -29.09 -14.38
C ASN A 104 7.91 -28.34 -13.29
N ALA A 105 7.35 -27.30 -13.58
CA ALA A 105 6.76 -26.51 -12.54
C ALA A 105 5.44 -27.08 -12.11
#